data_0ff2ea22c5fa9e5902027175aa61abe4
#
_entry.id   0ff2ea22c5fa9e5902027175aa61abe4
#
_cell.length_a   1.000
_cell.length_b   1.000
_cell.length_c   1.000
_cell.angle_alpha   90.00
_cell.angle_beta   90.00
_cell.angle_gamma   90.00
#
_symmetry.space_group_name_H-M   'P 1'
#
loop_
_entity.id
_entity.type
_entity.pdbx_description
1 polymer ?
#
loop_
_entity_poly.entity_id
_entity_poly.type
_entity_poly.pdbx_seq_one_letter_code
_entity_poly.pdbx_strand_id
1 'polypeptide(L)'
;MGKKLFDYVIGNPPYQEDSIGANESDTPVYHYFYQETFKIANKVELITPARFLFNAGATPKNWNETMLNDQHFKVLFYQPKSNKIFSNTDIKGGVAITYRDDMQNFGAIGAFTSFSELNSIKKKVEAFGESSLSNVITNRGLYRYSQLAYVD
;
A
#
# COMPACT_ATOMS: atom_id res chain seq x y z
N MET A 1 -7.35 17.67 -20.25
CA MET A 1 -7.22 16.21 -20.00
C MET A 1 -7.90 15.48 -21.14
N GLY A 2 -7.21 14.50 -21.77
CA GLY A 2 -7.84 13.65 -22.78
C GLY A 2 -8.96 12.80 -22.16
N LYS A 3 -9.99 12.48 -22.94
CA LYS A 3 -11.08 11.60 -22.52
C LYS A 3 -10.49 10.18 -22.25
N LYS A 4 -10.68 9.66 -21.05
CA LYS A 4 -10.29 8.29 -20.72
C LYS A 4 -11.19 7.28 -21.44
N LEU A 5 -10.69 6.07 -21.62
CA LEU A 5 -11.40 5.02 -22.38
C LEU A 5 -12.64 4.51 -21.65
N PHE A 6 -12.58 4.48 -20.30
CA PHE A 6 -13.64 3.94 -19.46
C PHE A 6 -14.05 4.92 -18.37
N ASP A 7 -15.30 4.90 -18.00
CA ASP A 7 -15.78 5.64 -16.83
C ASP A 7 -15.42 4.92 -15.54
N TYR A 8 -15.39 3.59 -15.57
CA TYR A 8 -15.15 2.76 -14.40
C TYR A 8 -14.34 1.49 -14.75
N VAL A 9 -13.39 1.15 -13.88
CA VAL A 9 -12.70 -0.13 -13.87
C VAL A 9 -12.82 -0.75 -12.47
N ILE A 10 -13.24 -2.00 -12.42
CA ILE A 10 -13.28 -2.81 -11.19
C ILE A 10 -12.57 -4.14 -11.45
N GLY A 11 -11.79 -4.61 -10.48
CA GLY A 11 -11.09 -5.87 -10.70
C GLY A 11 -10.32 -6.41 -9.51
N ASN A 12 -9.90 -7.65 -9.70
CA ASN A 12 -8.95 -8.37 -8.86
C ASN A 12 -7.75 -8.74 -9.75
N PRO A 13 -6.74 -7.88 -9.84
CA PRO A 13 -5.59 -8.13 -10.70
C PRO A 13 -4.71 -9.26 -10.15
N PRO A 14 -3.84 -9.87 -10.97
CA PRO A 14 -2.76 -10.73 -10.48
C PRO A 14 -1.93 -10.00 -9.41
N TYR A 15 -1.57 -10.69 -8.32
CA TYR A 15 -0.87 -10.09 -7.20
C TYR A 15 0.64 -10.12 -7.37
N GLN A 16 1.15 -11.19 -7.97
CA GLN A 16 2.57 -11.46 -8.14
C GLN A 16 2.80 -12.31 -9.38
N GLU A 17 4.01 -12.29 -9.89
CA GLU A 17 4.49 -13.27 -10.86
C GLU A 17 5.01 -14.49 -10.13
N ASP A 18 4.77 -15.68 -10.70
CA ASP A 18 5.35 -16.91 -10.20
C ASP A 18 6.86 -16.90 -10.42
N SER A 19 7.62 -17.05 -9.38
CA SER A 19 9.07 -17.17 -9.48
C SER A 19 9.45 -18.54 -10.05
N ILE A 20 10.24 -18.55 -11.11
CA ILE A 20 10.81 -19.75 -11.71
C ILE A 20 12.18 -20.03 -11.07
N GLY A 21 12.15 -20.63 -9.86
CA GLY A 21 13.39 -20.99 -9.16
C GLY A 21 13.19 -21.19 -7.65
N ALA A 22 13.95 -22.08 -7.05
CA ALA A 22 13.79 -22.49 -5.65
C ALA A 22 14.13 -21.40 -4.60
N ASN A 23 14.69 -20.26 -5.00
CA ASN A 23 15.17 -19.19 -4.12
C ASN A 23 14.72 -17.77 -4.51
N GLU A 24 13.81 -17.61 -5.46
CA GLU A 24 13.32 -16.29 -5.85
C GLU A 24 12.01 -15.99 -5.13
N SER A 25 11.94 -14.82 -4.51
CA SER A 25 10.69 -14.31 -3.93
C SER A 25 9.80 -13.77 -5.05
N ASP A 26 8.53 -14.14 -5.02
CA ASP A 26 7.53 -13.64 -5.96
C ASP A 26 7.53 -12.12 -6.05
N THR A 27 7.60 -11.61 -7.27
CA THR A 27 7.63 -10.17 -7.52
C THR A 27 6.20 -9.64 -7.60
N PRO A 28 5.83 -8.62 -6.82
CA PRO A 28 4.49 -8.05 -6.89
C PRO A 28 4.29 -7.34 -8.24
N VAL A 29 3.15 -7.61 -8.88
CA VAL A 29 2.78 -7.00 -10.17
C VAL A 29 1.54 -6.12 -10.07
N TYR A 30 0.74 -6.26 -9.02
CA TYR A 30 -0.53 -5.52 -8.87
C TYR A 30 -0.36 -4.00 -8.93
N HIS A 31 0.79 -3.45 -8.57
CA HIS A 31 1.06 -2.01 -8.64
C HIS A 31 1.08 -1.49 -10.08
N TYR A 32 1.48 -2.31 -11.07
CA TYR A 32 1.39 -1.97 -12.49
C TYR A 32 -0.07 -1.85 -12.94
N PHE A 33 -0.95 -2.71 -12.42
CA PHE A 33 -2.38 -2.63 -12.73
C PHE A 33 -3.00 -1.34 -12.21
N TYR A 34 -2.59 -0.85 -11.04
CA TYR A 34 -2.99 0.49 -10.58
C TYR A 34 -2.55 1.57 -11.57
N GLN A 35 -1.28 1.55 -11.96
CA GLN A 35 -0.71 2.55 -12.86
C GLN A 35 -1.42 2.58 -14.22
N GLU A 36 -1.71 1.43 -14.79
CA GLU A 36 -2.36 1.35 -16.09
C GLU A 36 -3.87 1.66 -16.02
N THR A 37 -4.57 1.15 -15.02
CA THR A 37 -6.01 1.44 -14.87
C THR A 37 -6.28 2.92 -14.60
N PHE A 38 -5.41 3.61 -13.85
CA PHE A 38 -5.53 5.06 -13.62
C PHE A 38 -5.37 5.89 -14.90
N LYS A 39 -4.65 5.39 -15.90
CA LYS A 39 -4.52 6.06 -17.21
C LYS A 39 -5.80 5.95 -18.05
N ILE A 40 -6.50 4.83 -17.96
CA ILE A 40 -7.61 4.48 -18.87
C ILE A 40 -8.99 4.69 -18.30
N ALA A 41 -9.15 4.81 -16.96
CA ALA A 41 -10.46 4.98 -16.33
C ALA A 41 -10.51 6.17 -15.37
N ASN A 42 -11.69 6.84 -15.31
CA ASN A 42 -11.92 7.94 -14.38
C ASN A 42 -12.08 7.45 -12.93
N LYS A 43 -12.68 6.27 -12.77
CA LYS A 43 -12.91 5.63 -11.47
C LYS A 43 -12.36 4.22 -11.50
N VAL A 44 -11.61 3.88 -10.48
CA VAL A 44 -10.94 2.58 -10.37
C VAL A 44 -11.15 1.99 -9.00
N GLU A 45 -11.65 0.76 -8.95
CA GLU A 45 -11.82 -0.03 -7.73
C GLU A 45 -11.10 -1.36 -7.88
N LEU A 46 -10.09 -1.60 -7.04
CA LEU A 46 -9.30 -2.82 -7.08
C LEU A 46 -9.23 -3.48 -5.71
N ILE A 47 -9.27 -4.82 -5.70
CA ILE A 47 -8.90 -5.62 -4.54
C ILE A 47 -7.48 -6.12 -4.71
N THR A 48 -6.60 -5.82 -3.75
CA THR A 48 -5.16 -6.13 -3.84
C THR A 48 -4.57 -6.44 -2.47
N PRO A 49 -3.35 -7.00 -2.41
CA PRO A 49 -2.58 -7.06 -1.17
C PRO A 49 -2.41 -5.67 -0.56
N ALA A 50 -2.57 -5.58 0.77
CA ALA A 50 -2.66 -4.30 1.48
C ALA A 50 -1.32 -3.81 2.06
N ARG A 51 -0.20 -4.54 1.89
CA ARG A 51 1.08 -4.20 2.53
C ARG A 51 1.61 -2.82 2.16
N PHE A 52 1.36 -2.37 0.93
CA PHE A 52 1.78 -1.05 0.47
C PHE A 52 1.17 0.09 1.29
N LEU A 53 -0.04 -0.09 1.85
CA LEU A 53 -0.69 0.89 2.71
C LEU A 53 0.10 1.18 4.00
N PHE A 54 0.92 0.22 4.44
CA PHE A 54 1.82 0.34 5.59
C PHE A 54 3.25 0.72 5.17
N ASN A 55 3.44 1.17 3.94
CA ASN A 55 4.75 1.41 3.32
C ASN A 55 5.70 0.20 3.46
N ALA A 56 5.15 -1.01 3.36
CA ALA A 56 5.82 -2.29 3.54
C ALA A 56 5.65 -3.18 2.30
N GLY A 57 6.38 -4.30 2.27
CA GLY A 57 6.33 -5.25 1.16
C GLY A 57 7.39 -4.98 0.10
N ALA A 58 7.28 -5.71 -1.02
CA ALA A 58 8.23 -5.67 -2.12
C ALA A 58 7.84 -4.70 -3.25
N THR A 59 6.70 -4.00 -3.15
CA THR A 59 6.37 -2.90 -4.05
C THR A 59 7.36 -1.73 -3.89
N PRO A 60 7.68 -0.98 -4.98
CA PRO A 60 8.58 0.16 -4.90
C PRO A 60 8.12 1.19 -3.86
N LYS A 61 9.03 1.64 -3.00
CA LYS A 61 8.71 2.58 -1.92
C LYS A 61 8.14 3.90 -2.41
N ASN A 62 8.72 4.44 -3.48
CA ASN A 62 8.23 5.66 -4.12
C ASN A 62 6.80 5.51 -4.66
N TRP A 63 6.44 4.31 -5.15
CA TRP A 63 5.07 4.03 -5.56
C TRP A 63 4.12 3.98 -4.35
N ASN A 64 4.53 3.31 -3.26
CA ASN A 64 3.73 3.29 -2.03
C ASN A 64 3.45 4.72 -1.53
N GLU A 65 4.47 5.57 -1.49
CA GLU A 65 4.35 6.96 -1.07
C GLU A 65 3.45 7.76 -2.01
N THR A 66 3.56 7.56 -3.33
CA THR A 66 2.67 8.17 -4.31
C THR A 66 1.21 7.80 -4.04
N MET A 67 0.92 6.52 -3.80
CA MET A 67 -0.43 6.05 -3.50
C MET A 67 -0.97 6.61 -2.18
N LEU A 68 -0.15 6.64 -1.13
CA LEU A 68 -0.54 7.17 0.18
C LEU A 68 -0.77 8.69 0.17
N ASN A 69 -0.13 9.42 -0.75
CA ASN A 69 -0.28 10.87 -0.90
C ASN A 69 -1.28 11.28 -1.99
N ASP A 70 -1.83 10.33 -2.76
CA ASP A 70 -2.85 10.63 -3.76
C ASP A 70 -4.17 11.05 -3.07
N GLN A 71 -4.57 12.30 -3.30
CA GLN A 71 -5.79 12.88 -2.71
C GLN A 71 -7.08 12.32 -3.31
N HIS A 72 -6.99 11.65 -4.43
CA HIS A 72 -8.12 11.03 -5.14
C HIS A 72 -8.30 9.55 -4.79
N PHE A 73 -7.47 9.03 -3.91
CA PHE A 73 -7.39 7.61 -3.55
C PHE A 73 -7.85 7.37 -2.11
N LYS A 74 -8.63 6.32 -1.88
CA LYS A 74 -9.06 5.91 -0.53
C LYS A 74 -9.16 4.40 -0.42
N VAL A 75 -9.13 3.93 0.82
CA VAL A 75 -9.42 2.53 1.18
C VAL A 75 -10.90 2.42 1.53
N LEU A 76 -11.63 1.56 0.82
CA LEU A 76 -13.04 1.25 1.11
C LEU A 76 -13.16 0.17 2.17
N PHE A 77 -12.29 -0.84 2.08
CA PHE A 77 -12.32 -2.00 2.98
C PHE A 77 -10.92 -2.53 3.20
N TYR A 78 -10.64 -3.00 4.40
CA TYR A 78 -9.40 -3.67 4.76
C TYR A 78 -9.67 -4.91 5.60
N GLN A 79 -9.08 -6.04 5.22
CA GLN A 79 -9.12 -7.28 5.98
C GLN A 79 -7.71 -7.81 6.24
N PRO A 80 -7.25 -7.80 7.51
CA PRO A 80 -5.89 -8.23 7.86
C PRO A 80 -5.66 -9.73 7.66
N LYS A 81 -6.71 -10.53 7.71
CA LYS A 81 -6.64 -11.98 7.50
C LYS A 81 -7.23 -12.32 6.14
N SER A 82 -6.37 -12.52 5.14
CA SER A 82 -6.79 -12.78 3.75
C SER A 82 -7.67 -14.03 3.59
N ASN A 83 -7.47 -15.04 4.43
CA ASN A 83 -8.27 -16.27 4.41
C ASN A 83 -9.77 -16.08 4.75
N LYS A 84 -10.14 -14.89 5.28
CA LYS A 84 -11.56 -14.52 5.47
C LYS A 84 -12.22 -14.06 4.16
N ILE A 85 -11.44 -13.69 3.17
CA ILE A 85 -11.90 -13.25 1.84
C ILE A 85 -11.63 -14.35 0.80
N PHE A 86 -10.42 -14.87 0.78
CA PHE A 86 -9.99 -15.90 -0.14
C PHE A 86 -9.59 -17.14 0.67
N SER A 87 -10.41 -18.18 0.59
CA SER A 87 -10.10 -19.47 1.26
C SER A 87 -8.72 -19.99 0.81
N ASN A 88 -7.98 -20.57 1.74
CA ASN A 88 -6.66 -21.16 1.49
C ASN A 88 -5.56 -20.20 1.05
N THR A 89 -5.69 -18.90 1.37
CA THR A 89 -4.64 -17.93 1.10
C THR A 89 -4.09 -17.32 2.40
N ASP A 90 -2.78 -17.08 2.42
CA ASP A 90 -2.11 -16.34 3.48
C ASP A 90 -1.32 -15.17 2.87
N ILE A 91 -2.02 -14.06 2.64
CA ILE A 91 -1.41 -12.84 2.11
C ILE A 91 -0.96 -11.98 3.29
N LYS A 92 0.35 -11.90 3.50
CA LYS A 92 0.93 -11.09 4.58
C LYS A 92 0.52 -9.63 4.45
N GLY A 93 -0.03 -9.08 5.54
CA GLY A 93 -0.56 -7.71 5.57
C GLY A 93 -2.01 -7.60 5.11
N GLY A 94 -2.65 -8.73 4.76
CA GLY A 94 -4.05 -8.77 4.38
C GLY A 94 -4.35 -8.23 2.98
N VAL A 95 -5.63 -7.99 2.73
CA VAL A 95 -6.14 -7.45 1.47
C VAL A 95 -6.95 -6.19 1.70
N ALA A 96 -6.95 -5.31 0.72
CA ALA A 96 -7.75 -4.09 0.73
C ALA A 96 -8.55 -3.94 -0.56
N ILE A 97 -9.76 -3.40 -0.45
CA ILE A 97 -10.50 -2.83 -1.57
C ILE A 97 -10.23 -1.34 -1.52
N THR A 98 -9.72 -0.83 -2.62
CA THR A 98 -9.34 0.57 -2.77
C THR A 98 -10.14 1.21 -3.89
N TYR A 99 -10.33 2.52 -3.80
CA TYR A 99 -11.08 3.28 -4.78
C TYR A 99 -10.35 4.58 -5.10
N ARG A 100 -10.30 4.90 -6.38
CA ARG A 100 -9.81 6.18 -6.88
C ARG A 100 -10.83 6.83 -7.80
N ASP A 101 -11.03 8.13 -7.64
CA ASP A 101 -11.92 8.93 -8.49
C ASP A 101 -11.24 10.26 -8.85
N ASP A 102 -10.95 10.46 -10.12
CA ASP A 102 -10.29 11.67 -10.61
C ASP A 102 -11.03 12.97 -10.28
N MET A 103 -12.35 12.87 -10.05
CA MET A 103 -13.21 14.02 -9.82
C MET A 103 -13.46 14.32 -8.34
N GLN A 104 -13.03 13.41 -7.43
CA GLN A 104 -13.25 13.55 -6.00
C GLN A 104 -11.94 13.66 -5.23
N ASN A 105 -11.87 14.65 -4.35
CA ASN A 105 -10.77 14.78 -3.40
C ASN A 105 -11.19 14.19 -2.05
N PHE A 106 -10.56 13.09 -1.64
CA PHE A 106 -10.79 12.41 -0.35
C PHE A 106 -9.78 12.83 0.71
N GLY A 107 -8.75 13.58 0.32
CA GLY A 107 -7.56 13.85 1.09
C GLY A 107 -6.57 12.68 1.06
N ALA A 108 -5.30 12.98 1.27
CA ALA A 108 -4.25 11.98 1.32
C ALA A 108 -4.45 11.03 2.51
N ILE A 109 -4.19 9.73 2.30
CA ILE A 109 -4.18 8.73 3.38
C ILE A 109 -3.03 9.02 4.35
N GLY A 110 -1.85 9.39 3.81
CA GLY A 110 -0.63 9.60 4.58
C GLY A 110 -0.19 8.31 5.29
N ALA A 111 -0.33 8.23 6.60
CA ALA A 111 -0.13 7.00 7.35
C ALA A 111 -1.47 6.23 7.46
N PHE A 112 -1.51 5.03 6.91
CA PHE A 112 -2.68 4.16 7.01
C PHE A 112 -2.76 3.52 8.40
N THR A 113 -3.96 3.46 8.94
CA THR A 113 -4.29 2.68 10.14
C THR A 113 -5.54 1.85 9.91
N SER A 114 -5.52 0.61 10.39
CA SER A 114 -6.67 -0.31 10.34
C SER A 114 -7.75 -0.01 11.39
N PHE A 115 -7.48 0.92 12.30
CA PHE A 115 -8.39 1.30 13.40
C PHE A 115 -8.93 2.71 13.16
N SER A 116 -10.24 2.83 12.98
CA SER A 116 -10.89 4.12 12.72
C SER A 116 -10.63 5.14 13.83
N GLU A 117 -10.53 4.66 15.07
CA GLU A 117 -10.28 5.49 16.27
C GLU A 117 -8.92 6.20 16.20
N LEU A 118 -7.91 5.52 15.65
CA LEU A 118 -6.59 6.10 15.49
C LEU A 118 -6.54 7.24 14.46
N ASN A 119 -7.47 7.28 13.51
CA ASN A 119 -7.53 8.35 12.52
C ASN A 119 -7.82 9.71 13.17
N SER A 120 -8.70 9.74 14.19
CA SER A 120 -9.01 10.98 14.92
C SER A 120 -7.84 11.44 15.79
N ILE A 121 -7.13 10.50 16.41
CA ILE A 121 -5.93 10.79 17.21
C ILE A 121 -4.83 11.32 16.29
N LYS A 122 -4.58 10.64 15.17
CA LYS A 122 -3.59 11.07 14.16
C LYS A 122 -3.83 12.52 13.72
N LYS A 123 -5.07 12.86 13.30
CA LYS A 123 -5.42 14.22 12.89
C LYS A 123 -5.15 15.26 13.96
N LYS A 124 -5.42 14.93 15.23
CA LYS A 124 -5.12 15.84 16.37
C LYS A 124 -3.62 16.03 16.53
N VAL A 125 -2.84 14.96 16.47
CA VAL A 125 -1.36 15.02 16.61
C VAL A 125 -0.75 15.80 15.45
N GLU A 126 -1.18 15.55 14.22
CA GLU A 126 -0.70 16.27 13.03
C GLU A 126 -0.99 17.78 13.10
N ALA A 127 -2.10 18.16 13.74
CA ALA A 127 -2.45 19.59 13.93
C ALA A 127 -1.49 20.34 14.86
N PHE A 128 -0.69 19.67 15.67
CA PHE A 128 0.36 20.30 16.48
C PHE A 128 1.60 20.71 15.67
N GLY A 129 1.73 20.22 14.41
CA GLY A 129 2.85 20.55 13.55
C GLY A 129 4.20 19.97 13.99
N GLU A 130 4.19 19.01 14.90
CA GLU A 130 5.40 18.34 15.37
C GLU A 130 5.99 17.40 14.32
N SER A 131 7.30 17.26 14.33
CA SER A 131 8.00 16.33 13.43
C SER A 131 7.70 14.89 13.79
N SER A 132 7.50 14.06 12.76
CA SER A 132 7.29 12.63 12.97
C SER A 132 8.52 11.97 13.58
N LEU A 133 8.31 11.06 14.54
CA LEU A 133 9.37 10.19 15.06
C LEU A 133 10.07 9.34 13.98
N SER A 134 9.40 9.09 12.84
CA SER A 134 10.01 8.40 11.70
C SER A 134 11.24 9.13 11.14
N ASN A 135 11.39 10.43 11.40
CA ASN A 135 12.55 11.22 10.98
C ASN A 135 13.81 10.89 11.80
N VAL A 136 13.64 10.32 12.99
CA VAL A 136 14.74 9.99 13.92
C VAL A 136 14.84 8.50 14.23
N ILE A 137 13.80 7.72 13.90
CA ILE A 137 13.79 6.27 14.05
C ILE A 137 14.20 5.64 12.73
N THR A 138 15.27 4.88 12.76
CA THR A 138 15.79 4.18 11.58
C THR A 138 15.25 2.77 11.49
N ASN A 139 15.21 2.23 10.25
CA ASN A 139 14.83 0.85 10.02
C ASN A 139 15.82 -0.13 10.66
N ARG A 140 15.32 -1.30 11.02
CA ARG A 140 16.15 -2.43 11.48
C ARG A 140 17.26 -2.71 10.45
N GLY A 141 18.50 -2.82 10.92
CA GLY A 141 19.65 -3.15 10.10
C GLY A 141 20.42 -1.96 9.53
N LEU A 142 20.10 -0.72 9.92
CA LEU A 142 20.94 0.44 9.61
C LEU A 142 22.33 0.30 10.24
N TYR A 143 22.38 -0.19 11.46
CA TYR A 143 23.62 -0.53 12.15
C TYR A 143 23.84 -2.03 12.08
N ARG A 144 24.94 -2.45 11.50
CA ARG A 144 25.41 -3.83 11.49
C ARG A 144 26.71 -3.88 12.30
N TYR A 145 26.77 -4.82 13.23
CA TYR A 145 28.02 -5.12 13.90
C TYR A 145 29.01 -5.72 12.89
N SER A 146 30.28 -5.40 13.03
CA SER A 146 31.35 -6.10 12.31
C SER A 146 31.40 -7.55 12.74
N GLN A 147 31.99 -8.42 11.90
CA GLN A 147 32.17 -9.84 12.29
C GLN A 147 32.97 -10.01 13.60
N LEU A 148 33.83 -9.06 13.91
CA LEU A 148 34.58 -9.05 15.18
C LEU A 148 33.70 -8.96 16.44
N ALA A 149 32.47 -8.45 16.32
CA ALA A 149 31.54 -8.38 17.44
C ALA A 149 30.85 -9.72 17.74
N TYR A 150 31.03 -10.74 16.89
CA TYR A 150 30.50 -12.09 17.05
C TYR A 150 31.55 -13.15 17.35
N VAL A 151 32.80 -12.74 17.62
CA VAL A 151 33.88 -13.64 18.04
C VAL A 151 33.90 -13.61 19.55
N ASP A 152 33.53 -14.73 20.22
CA ASP A 152 33.69 -14.97 21.64
C ASP A 152 35.21 -15.24 21.97
#